data_26adbe7007749967c8dd59d51a28f8db
#
_entry.id   26adbe7007749967c8dd59d51a28f8db
#
_cell.length_a   1.000
_cell.length_b   1.000
_cell.length_c   1.000
_cell.angle_alpha   90.00
_cell.angle_beta   90.00
_cell.angle_gamma   90.00
#
_symmetry.space_group_name_H-M   'P 1'
#
loop_
_entity.id
_entity.type
_entity.pdbx_description
1 polymer ?
#
loop_
_entity_poly.entity_id
_entity_poly.type
_entity_poly.pdbx_seq_one_letter_code
_entity_poly.pdbx_strand_id
1 'polypeptide(L)'
;YAALHHWLLHGAAGALAVSALLCAGAREKMKVFVGCLITFHLHLLCDVLGSRGPDASEGIWPLYYLGPFTARAGVLVWKDQWLLNGWQNVSLTVALLIWTFYVAWRWNRSPFLPWAKKVHSDFVSALRQRFGNPERLGGSES
;
A
#
# COMPACT_ATOMS: atom_id res chain seq x y z
N TYR A 1 20.74 1.06 -11.23
CA TYR A 1 19.39 1.40 -10.80
C TYR A 1 18.63 0.16 -10.27
N ALA A 2 18.54 -0.90 -11.07
CA ALA A 2 17.75 -2.08 -10.72
C ALA A 2 18.18 -2.74 -9.39
N ALA A 3 19.48 -3.02 -9.20
CA ALA A 3 19.98 -3.69 -8.00
C ALA A 3 19.71 -2.89 -6.72
N LEU A 4 19.91 -1.57 -6.74
CA LEU A 4 19.70 -0.71 -5.58
C LEU A 4 18.20 -0.57 -5.27
N HIS A 5 17.35 -0.44 -6.29
CA HIS A 5 15.92 -0.33 -6.17
C HIS A 5 15.31 -1.61 -5.56
N HIS A 6 15.68 -2.76 -6.11
CA HIS A 6 15.18 -4.06 -5.64
C HIS A 6 15.66 -4.41 -4.22
N TRP A 7 16.85 -3.96 -3.85
CA TRP A 7 17.35 -4.21 -2.52
C TRP A 7 16.81 -3.23 -1.49
N LEU A 8 16.91 -1.91 -1.78
CA LEU A 8 16.61 -0.88 -0.79
C LEU A 8 15.10 -0.68 -0.62
N LEU A 9 14.33 -0.78 -1.69
CA LEU A 9 12.90 -0.48 -1.68
C LEU A 9 12.01 -1.72 -1.73
N HIS A 10 12.56 -2.91 -2.03
CA HIS A 10 11.78 -4.15 -2.14
C HIS A 10 12.33 -5.27 -1.24
N GLY A 11 12.90 -4.91 -0.09
CA GLY A 11 13.44 -5.86 0.87
C GLY A 11 13.09 -5.52 2.32
N ALA A 12 13.49 -6.39 3.24
CA ALA A 12 13.26 -6.19 4.68
C ALA A 12 13.85 -4.88 5.21
N ALA A 13 15.04 -4.52 4.75
CA ALA A 13 15.70 -3.26 5.12
C ALA A 13 14.88 -2.04 4.70
N GLY A 14 14.35 -2.05 3.47
CA GLY A 14 13.46 -1.01 2.96
C GLY A 14 12.14 -0.95 3.73
N ALA A 15 11.54 -2.10 4.01
CA ALA A 15 10.32 -2.18 4.81
C ALA A 15 10.49 -1.52 6.18
N LEU A 16 11.58 -1.84 6.88
CA LEU A 16 11.89 -1.26 8.19
C LEU A 16 12.20 0.23 8.10
N ALA A 17 13.05 0.64 7.15
CA ALA A 17 13.45 2.03 7.00
C ALA A 17 12.26 2.95 6.63
N VAL A 18 11.46 2.56 5.65
CA VAL A 18 10.27 3.31 5.24
C VAL A 18 9.24 3.37 6.36
N SER A 19 8.97 2.25 7.04
CA SER A 19 8.03 2.22 8.15
C SER A 19 8.51 3.09 9.33
N ALA A 20 9.80 3.06 9.65
CA ALA A 20 10.40 3.89 10.69
C ALA A 20 10.32 5.39 10.32
N LEU A 21 10.63 5.74 9.08
CA LEU A 21 10.56 7.12 8.59
C LEU A 21 9.12 7.67 8.67
N LEU A 22 8.15 6.90 8.18
CA LEU A 22 6.75 7.32 8.17
C LEU A 22 6.16 7.41 9.58
N CYS A 23 6.55 6.52 10.49
CA CYS A 23 6.05 6.57 11.86
C CYS A 23 6.68 7.71 12.69
N ALA A 24 7.85 8.22 12.31
CA ALA A 24 8.54 9.26 13.08
C ALA A 24 7.69 10.53 13.26
N GLY A 25 6.98 10.96 12.22
CA GLY A 25 6.06 12.09 12.24
C GLY A 25 4.64 11.78 12.69
N ALA A 26 4.32 10.51 12.96
CA ALA A 26 2.96 10.10 13.29
C ALA A 26 2.66 10.24 14.79
N ARG A 27 1.38 10.41 15.12
CA ARG A 27 0.90 10.51 16.51
C ARG A 27 0.83 9.15 17.18
N GLU A 28 0.31 8.16 16.47
CA GLU A 28 0.21 6.77 16.93
C GLU A 28 1.31 5.93 16.28
N LYS A 29 2.55 6.21 16.68
CA LYS A 29 3.75 5.69 16.03
C LYS A 29 3.72 4.19 15.80
N MET A 30 3.38 3.39 16.82
CA MET A 30 3.34 1.93 16.68
C MET A 30 2.28 1.44 15.69
N LYS A 31 1.09 2.03 15.70
CA LYS A 31 0.04 1.65 14.74
C LYS A 31 0.44 1.98 13.31
N VAL A 32 1.06 3.15 13.12
CA VAL A 32 1.55 3.57 11.80
C VAL A 32 2.72 2.69 11.36
N PHE A 33 3.67 2.41 12.24
CA PHE A 33 4.79 1.52 11.95
C PHE A 33 4.32 0.14 11.49
N VAL A 34 3.47 -0.51 12.29
CA VAL A 34 2.93 -1.83 11.96
C VAL A 34 2.07 -1.79 10.69
N GLY A 35 1.23 -0.77 10.54
CA GLY A 35 0.42 -0.59 9.32
C GLY A 35 1.27 -0.42 8.07
N CYS A 36 2.30 0.41 8.12
CA CYS A 36 3.24 0.60 7.02
C CYS A 36 4.00 -0.68 6.70
N LEU A 37 4.44 -1.41 7.74
CA LEU A 37 5.15 -2.67 7.58
C LEU A 37 4.28 -3.73 6.88
N ILE A 38 3.02 -3.86 7.29
CA ILE A 38 2.05 -4.76 6.64
C ILE A 38 1.81 -4.34 5.19
N THR A 39 1.55 -3.05 4.96
CA THR A 39 1.29 -2.53 3.60
C THR A 39 2.49 -2.72 2.69
N PHE A 40 3.70 -2.52 3.20
CA PHE A 40 4.92 -2.76 2.46
C PHE A 40 5.06 -4.24 2.04
N HIS A 41 4.78 -5.16 2.97
CA HIS A 41 4.84 -6.59 2.64
C HIS A 41 3.72 -7.02 1.68
N LEU A 42 2.53 -6.44 1.78
CA LEU A 42 1.48 -6.65 0.79
C LEU A 42 1.89 -6.14 -0.59
N HIS A 43 2.58 -5.00 -0.67
CA HIS A 43 3.15 -4.51 -1.93
C HIS A 43 4.17 -5.51 -2.50
N LEU A 44 5.10 -6.00 -1.68
CA LEU A 44 6.07 -7.02 -2.12
C LEU A 44 5.39 -8.31 -2.60
N LEU A 45 4.31 -8.72 -1.92
CA LEU A 45 3.51 -9.86 -2.35
C LEU A 45 2.86 -9.61 -3.72
N CYS A 46 2.32 -8.42 -3.94
CA CYS A 46 1.74 -8.03 -5.22
C CYS A 46 2.80 -8.03 -6.35
N ASP A 47 4.02 -7.58 -6.04
CA ASP A 47 5.13 -7.61 -6.99
C ASP A 47 5.49 -9.04 -7.40
N VAL A 48 5.60 -9.94 -6.43
CA VAL A 48 5.87 -11.36 -6.70
C VAL A 48 4.76 -12.00 -7.53
N LEU A 49 3.50 -11.67 -7.25
CA LEU A 49 2.34 -12.27 -7.92
C LEU A 49 2.00 -11.63 -9.26
N GLY A 50 2.38 -10.38 -9.48
CA GLY A 50 1.78 -9.60 -10.55
C GLY A 50 2.72 -8.72 -11.37
N SER A 51 3.95 -8.49 -10.96
CA SER A 51 4.87 -7.63 -11.71
C SER A 51 5.74 -8.41 -12.68
N ARG A 52 5.97 -7.82 -13.86
CA ARG A 52 7.08 -8.26 -14.70
C ARG A 52 8.38 -7.83 -14.06
N GLY A 53 9.31 -8.77 -13.87
CA GLY A 53 10.64 -8.46 -13.40
C GLY A 53 11.38 -7.49 -14.32
N PRO A 54 12.54 -6.99 -13.86
CA PRO A 54 13.36 -6.08 -14.65
C PRO A 54 13.85 -6.71 -15.95
N ASP A 55 13.81 -8.02 -16.02
CA ASP A 55 14.13 -8.80 -17.22
C ASP A 55 12.81 -9.28 -17.85
N ALA A 56 12.27 -8.46 -18.75
CA ALA A 56 11.02 -8.74 -19.42
C ALA A 56 11.05 -10.04 -20.24
N SER A 57 12.25 -10.59 -20.49
CA SER A 57 12.46 -11.83 -21.23
C SER A 57 12.16 -13.08 -20.39
N GLU A 58 12.32 -13.01 -19.07
CA GLU A 58 12.21 -14.19 -18.21
C GLU A 58 10.89 -14.24 -17.42
N GLY A 59 10.13 -13.16 -17.34
CA GLY A 59 8.86 -13.11 -16.63
C GLY A 59 8.97 -13.35 -15.12
N ILE A 60 10.17 -13.18 -14.57
CA ILE A 60 10.51 -13.50 -13.19
C ILE A 60 10.85 -12.22 -12.45
N TRP A 61 10.23 -12.01 -11.28
CA TRP A 61 10.61 -10.96 -10.35
C TRP A 61 11.42 -11.53 -9.19
N PRO A 62 12.76 -11.36 -9.17
CA PRO A 62 13.54 -11.78 -8.03
C PRO A 62 13.35 -10.78 -6.88
N LEU A 63 12.82 -11.25 -5.77
CA LEU A 63 12.72 -10.48 -4.54
C LEU A 63 13.94 -10.76 -3.66
N TYR A 64 14.85 -9.80 -3.57
CA TYR A 64 16.03 -9.86 -2.70
C TYR A 64 15.67 -9.43 -1.28
N TYR A 65 14.89 -10.23 -0.58
CA TYR A 65 14.30 -9.84 0.70
C TYR A 65 15.34 -9.55 1.78
N LEU A 66 16.41 -10.36 1.88
CA LEU A 66 17.45 -10.21 2.89
C LEU A 66 18.65 -9.35 2.44
N GLY A 67 18.64 -8.86 1.21
CA GLY A 67 19.67 -7.96 0.69
C GLY A 67 20.68 -8.61 -0.28
N PRO A 68 21.57 -7.80 -0.87
CA PRO A 68 22.47 -8.24 -1.95
C PRO A 68 23.56 -9.20 -1.48
N PHE A 69 23.83 -9.27 -0.18
CA PHE A 69 24.89 -10.07 0.40
C PHE A 69 24.58 -11.57 0.44
N THR A 70 23.32 -11.92 0.24
CA THR A 70 22.82 -13.30 0.23
C THR A 70 22.15 -13.61 -1.10
N ALA A 71 22.85 -13.38 -2.19
CA ALA A 71 22.33 -13.46 -3.57
C ALA A 71 21.55 -14.75 -3.92
N ARG A 72 21.54 -15.74 -3.05
CA ARG A 72 20.77 -16.98 -3.20
C ARG A 72 19.82 -17.27 -2.04
N ALA A 73 20.01 -16.67 -0.89
CA ALA A 73 19.14 -16.86 0.27
C ALA A 73 18.11 -15.72 0.34
N GLY A 74 16.84 -16.05 0.33
CA GLY A 74 15.75 -15.09 0.41
C GLY A 74 15.31 -14.51 -0.94
N VAL A 75 15.70 -15.12 -2.06
CA VAL A 75 15.15 -14.81 -3.37
C VAL A 75 13.83 -15.58 -3.53
N LEU A 76 12.74 -14.85 -3.62
CA LEU A 76 11.45 -15.41 -3.99
C LEU A 76 11.24 -15.19 -5.48
N VAL A 77 10.94 -16.28 -6.18
CA VAL A 77 10.69 -16.27 -7.62
C VAL A 77 9.35 -16.90 -7.87
N TRP A 78 8.48 -16.20 -8.57
CA TRP A 78 7.18 -16.71 -8.98
C TRP A 78 7.07 -16.66 -10.50
N LYS A 79 6.79 -17.79 -11.12
CA LYS A 79 6.72 -17.92 -12.58
C LYS A 79 5.34 -17.57 -13.15
N ASP A 80 4.28 -17.87 -12.39
CA ASP A 80 2.90 -17.70 -12.84
C ASP A 80 2.38 -16.35 -12.34
N GLN A 81 2.56 -15.34 -13.13
CA GLN A 81 2.13 -13.98 -12.76
C GLN A 81 0.65 -13.79 -13.10
N TRP A 82 -0.19 -13.66 -12.09
CA TRP A 82 -1.64 -13.52 -12.24
C TRP A 82 -2.10 -12.12 -12.66
N LEU A 83 -1.32 -11.08 -12.29
CA LEU A 83 -1.70 -9.68 -12.49
C LEU A 83 -0.95 -9.02 -13.65
N LEU A 84 -0.53 -9.80 -14.65
CA LEU A 84 0.28 -9.33 -15.77
C LEU A 84 -0.41 -8.30 -16.68
N ASN A 85 -1.73 -8.32 -16.73
CA ASN A 85 -2.46 -7.45 -17.63
C ASN A 85 -2.66 -6.06 -17.00
N GLY A 86 -2.31 -5.02 -17.74
CA GLY A 86 -2.42 -3.64 -17.27
C GLY A 86 -3.83 -3.28 -16.77
N TRP A 87 -4.89 -3.84 -17.38
CA TRP A 87 -6.26 -3.60 -16.95
C TRP A 87 -6.58 -4.17 -15.55
N GLN A 88 -5.99 -5.31 -15.17
CA GLN A 88 -6.15 -5.89 -13.83
C GLN A 88 -5.53 -5.01 -12.76
N ASN A 89 -4.32 -4.50 -13.00
CA ASN A 89 -3.65 -3.57 -12.11
C ASN A 89 -4.41 -2.25 -11.97
N VAL A 90 -4.91 -1.72 -13.09
CA VAL A 90 -5.75 -0.51 -13.07
C VAL A 90 -7.03 -0.74 -12.28
N SER A 91 -7.72 -1.86 -12.53
CA SER A 91 -8.96 -2.19 -11.82
C SER A 91 -8.76 -2.34 -10.33
N LEU A 92 -7.68 -3.01 -9.90
CA LEU A 92 -7.32 -3.15 -8.48
C LEU A 92 -7.02 -1.79 -7.86
N THR A 93 -6.24 -0.95 -8.54
CA THR A 93 -5.92 0.39 -8.07
C THR A 93 -7.18 1.24 -7.91
N VAL A 94 -8.07 1.23 -8.90
CA VAL A 94 -9.34 1.96 -8.84
C VAL A 94 -10.21 1.44 -7.69
N ALA A 95 -10.31 0.13 -7.52
CA ALA A 95 -11.07 -0.48 -6.43
C ALA A 95 -10.52 -0.06 -5.05
N LEU A 96 -9.20 -0.06 -4.86
CA LEU A 96 -8.55 0.37 -3.63
C LEU A 96 -8.75 1.87 -3.38
N LEU A 97 -8.71 2.72 -4.41
CA LEU A 97 -9.02 4.14 -4.29
C LEU A 97 -10.47 4.35 -3.86
N ILE A 98 -11.43 3.72 -4.55
CA ILE A 98 -12.85 3.79 -4.18
C ILE A 98 -13.05 3.34 -2.74
N TRP A 99 -12.43 2.23 -2.34
CA TRP A 99 -12.48 1.74 -0.97
C TRP A 99 -11.91 2.74 0.04
N THR A 100 -10.79 3.38 -0.28
CA THR A 100 -10.17 4.41 0.57
C THR A 100 -11.10 5.61 0.78
N PHE A 101 -11.73 6.09 -0.31
CA PHE A 101 -12.73 7.16 -0.23
C PHE A 101 -13.97 6.74 0.57
N TYR A 102 -14.46 5.52 0.35
CA TYR A 102 -15.59 4.97 1.09
C TYR A 102 -15.31 4.87 2.60
N VAL A 103 -14.12 4.37 2.99
CA VAL A 103 -13.68 4.30 4.39
C VAL A 103 -13.61 5.70 5.02
N ALA A 104 -13.07 6.68 4.30
CA ALA A 104 -13.00 8.05 4.78
C ALA A 104 -14.39 8.66 4.98
N TRP A 105 -15.28 8.48 4.03
CA TRP A 105 -16.64 8.97 4.08
C TRP A 105 -17.48 8.29 5.18
N ARG A 106 -17.46 6.96 5.21
CA ARG A 106 -18.33 6.15 6.09
C ARG A 106 -17.87 6.13 7.54
N TRP A 107 -16.56 5.95 7.76
CA TRP A 107 -16.00 5.74 9.10
C TRP A 107 -15.13 6.89 9.60
N ASN A 108 -15.10 8.03 8.92
CA ASN A 108 -14.27 9.16 9.31
C ASN A 108 -12.79 8.79 9.48
N ARG A 109 -12.24 7.99 8.55
CA ARG A 109 -10.85 7.54 8.58
C ARG A 109 -10.18 7.76 7.24
N SER A 110 -9.40 8.82 7.11
CA SER A 110 -8.63 9.09 5.90
C SER A 110 -7.16 8.72 6.08
N PRO A 111 -6.41 8.54 4.99
CA PRO A 111 -4.97 8.29 5.06
C PRO A 111 -4.19 9.43 5.72
N PHE A 112 -4.75 10.63 5.82
CA PHE A 112 -4.12 11.79 6.45
C PHE A 112 -4.23 11.80 7.98
N LEU A 113 -5.16 11.03 8.55
CA LEU A 113 -5.46 11.03 9.99
C LEU A 113 -4.22 10.84 10.89
N PRO A 114 -3.25 9.96 10.57
CA PRO A 114 -2.10 9.74 11.42
C PRO A 114 -1.16 10.95 11.56
N TRP A 115 -1.13 11.83 10.55
CA TRP A 115 -0.16 12.93 10.47
C TRP A 115 -0.80 14.32 10.56
N ALA A 116 -1.88 14.55 9.85
CA ALA A 116 -2.44 15.87 9.60
C ALA A 116 -3.93 15.93 9.88
N LYS A 117 -4.33 16.21 11.15
CA LYS A 117 -5.74 16.27 11.57
C LYS A 117 -6.56 17.27 10.75
N LYS A 118 -5.99 18.43 10.43
CA LYS A 118 -6.70 19.45 9.65
C LYS A 118 -7.02 18.94 8.25
N VAL A 119 -6.00 18.40 7.56
CA VAL A 119 -6.17 17.83 6.20
C VAL A 119 -7.17 16.67 6.23
N HIS A 120 -7.11 15.81 7.24
CA HIS A 120 -8.09 14.75 7.45
C HIS A 120 -9.51 15.31 7.58
N SER A 121 -9.71 16.30 8.46
CA SER A 121 -11.02 16.93 8.70
C SER A 121 -11.57 17.57 7.43
N ASP A 122 -10.74 18.36 6.74
CA ASP A 122 -11.13 19.05 5.50
C ASP A 122 -11.53 18.05 4.41
N PHE A 123 -10.73 16.98 4.26
CA PHE A 123 -10.97 15.91 3.29
C PHE A 123 -12.28 15.17 3.54
N VAL A 124 -12.52 14.74 4.79
CA VAL A 124 -13.76 14.02 5.15
C VAL A 124 -14.97 14.94 5.04
N SER A 125 -14.84 16.21 5.44
CA SER A 125 -15.91 17.20 5.31
C SER A 125 -16.28 17.42 3.85
N ALA A 126 -15.32 17.55 2.96
CA ALA A 126 -15.56 17.69 1.52
C ALA A 126 -16.28 16.45 0.94
N LEU A 127 -15.90 15.25 1.35
CA LEU A 127 -16.59 14.02 0.94
C LEU A 127 -18.04 14.00 1.42
N ARG A 128 -18.28 14.30 2.70
CA ARG A 128 -19.63 14.31 3.28
C ARG A 128 -20.50 15.43 2.72
N GLN A 129 -19.91 16.56 2.37
CA GLN A 129 -20.61 17.63 1.66
C GLN A 129 -21.03 17.21 0.25
N ARG A 130 -20.19 16.47 -0.45
CA ARG A 130 -20.42 16.02 -1.83
C ARG A 130 -21.41 14.86 -1.92
N PHE A 131 -21.30 13.89 -1.02
CA PHE A 131 -22.03 12.61 -1.07
C PHE A 131 -23.07 12.45 0.04
N GLY A 132 -23.28 13.47 0.87
CA GLY A 132 -24.17 13.41 2.03
C GLY A 132 -23.51 12.78 3.26
N ASN A 133 -24.16 12.96 4.42
CA ASN A 133 -23.70 12.32 5.65
C ASN A 133 -24.19 10.86 5.71
N PRO A 134 -23.31 9.86 5.83
CA PRO A 134 -23.71 8.45 5.84
C PRO A 134 -24.61 8.06 7.01
N GLU A 135 -24.59 8.81 8.12
CA GLU A 135 -25.44 8.58 9.27
C GLU A 135 -26.92 8.91 8.99
N ARG A 136 -27.18 9.83 8.05
CA ARG A 136 -28.55 10.19 7.64
C ARG A 136 -29.14 9.22 6.62
N LEU A 137 -28.29 8.46 5.92
CA LEU A 137 -28.72 7.50 4.90
C LEU A 137 -29.11 6.14 5.49
N GLY A 138 -28.69 5.85 6.72
CA GLY A 138 -29.03 4.61 7.44
C GLY A 138 -30.17 4.72 8.44
N GLY A 139 -30.76 5.91 8.61
CA GLY A 139 -31.75 6.20 9.66
C GLY A 139 -33.22 6.24 9.23
N SER A 140 -33.58 5.64 8.08
CA SER A 140 -34.97 5.61 7.62
C SER A 140 -35.71 4.27 7.86
N GLU A 141 -35.12 3.38 8.68
CA GLU A 141 -35.79 2.16 9.09
C GLU A 141 -35.94 2.12 10.63
N SER A 142 -36.93 2.84 11.14
CA SER A 142 -37.48 2.62 12.47
C SER A 142 -38.96 2.95 12.48
#